data_22e3224d4120722c46b44b756cb09ebe
#
_entry.id   22e3224d4120722c46b44b756cb09ebe
#
_cell.length_a   1.000
_cell.length_b   1.000
_cell.length_c   1.000
_cell.angle_alpha   90.00
_cell.angle_beta   90.00
_cell.angle_gamma   90.00
#
_symmetry.space_group_name_H-M   'P 1'
#
loop_
_entity.id
_entity.type
_entity.pdbx_description
1 polymer ?
#
loop_
_entity_poly.entity_id
_entity_poly.type
_entity_poly.pdbx_seq_one_letter_code
_entity_poly.pdbx_strand_id
1 'polypeptide(L)'
;MAKIFNKILHGPLEPMFSFLYLSFVKIQFLFFKIRWKFTNTPTASEEDRKNVADNVTFVYKSFERQSMAKRLYRNIQKMYPGARVIIADDSKKPLKIKGENLQIIHLPFNSGLSKGLNLALNNVRTPFTMRLDDDELLTPYSKIHEHLKFLQSHPEVDLVGLLPYNAPFIKSPITQTKFYFGESMSAAPLKLKIPHLTVIEQNYVVLGKVPNIFLARTEEYRSVGYDDNIRMIDHQEFFFRAAGRLTSVLSLNSYVFHYHDRFNKHYDKFRSDIHGDGVYIKSKYPEYFK
;
A
#
# COMPACT_ATOMS: atom_id res chain seq x y z
N MET A 1 11.68 20.15 -20.07
CA MET A 1 12.60 19.94 -18.92
C MET A 1 12.59 18.51 -18.40
N ALA A 2 11.44 17.89 -18.04
CA ALA A 2 11.40 16.53 -17.50
C ALA A 2 12.02 15.45 -18.41
N LYS A 3 11.80 15.49 -19.73
CA LYS A 3 12.39 14.53 -20.69
C LYS A 3 13.93 14.63 -20.78
N ILE A 4 14.48 15.84 -20.70
CA ILE A 4 15.94 16.06 -20.72
C ILE A 4 16.54 15.57 -19.40
N PHE A 5 15.91 15.85 -18.28
CA PHE A 5 16.34 15.40 -16.95
C PHE A 5 16.33 13.86 -16.85
N ASN A 6 15.29 13.21 -17.33
CA ASN A 6 15.25 11.74 -17.41
C ASN A 6 16.35 11.16 -18.33
N LYS A 7 16.66 11.80 -19.46
CA LYS A 7 17.74 11.36 -20.34
C LYS A 7 19.12 11.47 -19.69
N ILE A 8 19.33 12.49 -18.84
CA ILE A 8 20.57 12.65 -18.07
C ILE A 8 20.65 11.59 -16.98
N LEU A 9 19.58 11.39 -16.19
CA LEU A 9 19.52 10.43 -15.09
C LEU A 9 19.72 8.98 -15.56
N HIS A 10 19.20 8.62 -16.73
CA HIS A 10 19.25 7.27 -17.30
C HIS A 10 20.25 7.14 -18.47
N GLY A 11 21.21 8.07 -18.54
CA GLY A 11 22.32 8.06 -19.50
C GLY A 11 23.54 7.26 -19.01
N PRO A 12 24.72 7.50 -19.60
CA PRO A 12 25.97 6.80 -19.22
C PRO A 12 26.37 6.93 -17.74
N LEU A 13 25.94 8.01 -17.10
CA LEU A 13 26.22 8.28 -15.66
C LEU A 13 25.16 7.70 -14.72
N GLU A 14 24.20 6.92 -15.22
CA GLU A 14 23.14 6.32 -14.40
C GLU A 14 23.65 5.51 -13.19
N PRO A 15 24.71 4.67 -13.28
CA PRO A 15 25.22 3.95 -12.11
C PRO A 15 25.64 4.89 -10.97
N MET A 16 26.25 6.03 -11.31
CA MET A 16 26.64 7.05 -10.36
C MET A 16 25.41 7.72 -9.72
N PHE A 17 24.44 8.13 -10.53
CA PHE A 17 23.20 8.73 -10.03
C PHE A 17 22.39 7.77 -9.18
N SER A 18 22.31 6.50 -9.57
CA SER A 18 21.66 5.45 -8.79
C SER A 18 22.34 5.28 -7.43
N PHE A 19 23.66 5.19 -7.40
CA PHE A 19 24.43 5.08 -6.16
C PHE A 19 24.21 6.28 -5.23
N LEU A 20 24.29 7.52 -5.75
CA LEU A 20 24.06 8.75 -4.99
C LEU A 20 22.62 8.80 -4.44
N TYR A 21 21.64 8.49 -5.26
CA TYR A 21 20.22 8.44 -4.86
C TYR A 21 20.00 7.42 -3.75
N LEU A 22 20.47 6.20 -3.91
CA LEU A 22 20.29 5.15 -2.92
C LEU A 22 21.02 5.47 -1.62
N SER A 23 22.22 6.07 -1.71
CA SER A 23 22.98 6.52 -0.54
C SER A 23 22.24 7.62 0.22
N PHE A 24 21.70 8.61 -0.51
CA PHE A 24 20.89 9.70 0.07
C PHE A 24 19.65 9.15 0.78
N VAL A 25 18.90 8.26 0.16
CA VAL A 25 17.74 7.62 0.78
C VAL A 25 18.12 6.84 2.04
N LYS A 26 19.24 6.09 2.02
CA LYS A 26 19.74 5.36 3.20
C LYS A 26 20.12 6.30 4.35
N ILE A 27 20.78 7.41 4.04
CA ILE A 27 21.16 8.43 5.03
C ILE A 27 19.92 9.06 5.64
N GLN A 28 18.95 9.47 4.83
CA GLN A 28 17.67 10.00 5.33
C GLN A 28 16.95 8.99 6.24
N PHE A 29 16.94 7.72 5.84
CA PHE A 29 16.32 6.66 6.63
C PHE A 29 17.03 6.45 7.97
N LEU A 30 18.37 6.55 7.99
CA LEU A 30 19.17 6.47 9.22
C LEU A 30 18.85 7.65 10.15
N PHE A 31 18.84 8.88 9.64
CA PHE A 31 18.46 10.07 10.42
C PHE A 31 17.05 9.94 10.98
N PHE A 32 16.13 9.42 10.19
CA PHE A 32 14.76 9.21 10.64
C PHE A 32 14.67 8.16 11.76
N LYS A 33 15.43 7.06 11.67
CA LYS A 33 15.53 6.06 12.74
C LYS A 33 16.14 6.63 14.02
N ILE A 34 17.15 7.49 13.90
CA ILE A 34 17.77 8.17 15.05
C ILE A 34 16.74 9.09 15.69
N ARG A 35 16.10 9.95 14.91
CA ARG A 35 15.06 10.86 15.40
C ARG A 35 13.94 10.10 16.12
N TRP A 36 13.54 8.93 15.64
CA TRP A 36 12.53 8.10 16.29
C TRP A 36 12.86 7.71 17.71
N LYS A 37 14.13 7.40 17.97
CA LYS A 37 14.57 7.04 19.33
C LYS A 37 14.39 8.18 20.32
N PHE A 38 14.35 9.41 19.84
CA PHE A 38 14.19 10.63 20.64
C PHE A 38 12.77 11.20 20.63
N THR A 39 11.86 10.63 19.87
CA THR A 39 10.45 10.99 19.92
C THR A 39 9.70 10.00 20.81
N ASN A 40 8.90 10.51 21.74
CA ASN A 40 8.02 9.70 22.59
C ASN A 40 6.85 9.10 21.80
N THR A 41 7.11 8.58 20.60
CA THR A 41 6.06 7.91 19.83
C THR A 41 5.70 6.61 20.55
N PRO A 42 4.45 6.42 20.99
CA PRO A 42 4.04 5.19 21.64
C PRO A 42 4.33 4.00 20.71
N THR A 43 5.12 3.07 21.22
CA THR A 43 5.32 1.79 20.53
C THR A 43 4.21 0.83 20.96
N ALA A 44 3.76 -0.03 20.05
CA ALA A 44 2.81 -1.08 20.38
C ALA A 44 3.27 -1.88 21.62
N SER A 45 2.39 -2.07 22.58
CA SER A 45 2.63 -2.98 23.71
C SER A 45 2.78 -4.43 23.21
N GLU A 46 3.22 -5.32 24.08
CA GLU A 46 3.27 -6.75 23.74
C GLU A 46 1.87 -7.31 23.46
N GLU A 47 0.88 -6.91 24.23
CA GLU A 47 -0.53 -7.24 24.03
C GLU A 47 -1.04 -6.71 22.67
N ASP A 48 -0.73 -5.46 22.32
CA ASP A 48 -1.09 -4.88 21.02
C ASP A 48 -0.48 -5.66 19.86
N ARG A 49 0.79 -6.05 19.99
CA ARG A 49 1.48 -6.84 18.95
C ARG A 49 0.84 -8.21 18.81
N LYS A 50 0.50 -8.84 19.94
CA LYS A 50 -0.20 -10.12 19.93
C LYS A 50 -1.58 -9.99 19.30
N ASN A 51 -2.35 -8.96 19.66
CA ASN A 51 -3.67 -8.72 19.06
C ASN A 51 -3.58 -8.55 17.52
N VAL A 52 -2.58 -7.82 17.02
CA VAL A 52 -2.35 -7.70 15.57
C VAL A 52 -1.95 -9.05 14.96
N ALA A 53 -1.05 -9.81 15.59
CA ALA A 53 -0.61 -11.11 15.08
C ALA A 53 -1.76 -12.14 15.00
N ASP A 54 -2.68 -12.11 15.96
CA ASP A 54 -3.82 -13.02 16.02
C ASP A 54 -4.91 -12.66 15.01
N ASN A 55 -5.16 -11.36 14.78
CA ASN A 55 -6.34 -10.87 14.08
C ASN A 55 -6.07 -10.28 12.68
N VAL A 56 -4.80 -10.04 12.31
CA VAL A 56 -4.46 -9.40 11.03
C VAL A 56 -3.57 -10.31 10.19
N THR A 57 -3.93 -10.47 8.92
CA THR A 57 -3.03 -11.04 7.90
C THR A 57 -2.50 -9.92 7.01
N PHE A 58 -1.19 -9.83 6.88
CA PHE A 58 -0.53 -8.90 5.97
C PHE A 58 -0.49 -9.52 4.57
N VAL A 59 -0.97 -8.79 3.57
CA VAL A 59 -1.07 -9.23 2.18
C VAL A 59 -0.33 -8.26 1.28
N TYR A 60 0.55 -8.78 0.43
CA TYR A 60 1.18 -8.01 -0.63
C TYR A 60 1.58 -8.88 -1.82
N LYS A 61 1.75 -8.22 -2.97
CA LYS A 61 2.23 -8.87 -4.18
C LYS A 61 3.72 -8.58 -4.38
N SER A 62 4.46 -9.56 -4.88
CA SER A 62 5.85 -9.44 -5.33
C SER A 62 5.95 -9.73 -6.82
N PHE A 63 6.74 -8.91 -7.54
CA PHE A 63 7.06 -9.14 -8.94
C PHE A 63 8.46 -8.64 -9.25
N GLU A 64 9.39 -9.54 -9.63
CA GLU A 64 10.77 -9.21 -10.03
C GLU A 64 11.58 -8.36 -9.01
N ARG A 65 11.08 -8.19 -7.78
CA ARG A 65 11.69 -7.39 -6.70
C ARG A 65 11.87 -8.19 -5.40
N GLN A 66 12.46 -9.38 -5.47
CA GLN A 66 12.58 -10.29 -4.33
C GLN A 66 13.23 -9.68 -3.09
N SER A 67 14.20 -8.77 -3.26
CA SER A 67 14.86 -8.08 -2.13
C SER A 67 13.88 -7.19 -1.36
N MET A 68 12.98 -6.52 -2.06
CA MET A 68 11.93 -5.68 -1.46
C MET A 68 10.95 -6.55 -0.67
N ALA A 69 10.40 -7.60 -1.29
CA ALA A 69 9.49 -8.52 -0.64
C ALA A 69 10.09 -9.16 0.63
N LYS A 70 11.37 -9.59 0.57
CA LYS A 70 12.10 -10.10 1.75
C LYS A 70 12.28 -9.06 2.84
N ARG A 71 12.54 -7.81 2.45
CA ARG A 71 12.71 -6.69 3.38
C ARG A 71 11.39 -6.38 4.10
N LEU A 72 10.28 -6.31 3.36
CA LEU A 72 8.97 -6.07 3.94
C LEU A 72 8.57 -7.19 4.90
N TYR A 73 8.74 -8.48 4.51
CA TYR A 73 8.48 -9.59 5.41
C TYR A 73 9.23 -9.47 6.74
N ARG A 74 10.55 -9.22 6.68
CA ARG A 74 11.36 -9.05 7.91
C ARG A 74 10.94 -7.84 8.73
N ASN A 75 10.51 -6.78 8.08
CA ASN A 75 10.01 -5.58 8.74
C ASN A 75 8.69 -5.87 9.46
N ILE A 76 7.74 -6.56 8.84
CA ILE A 76 6.48 -6.98 9.47
C ILE A 76 6.78 -7.83 10.70
N GLN A 77 7.62 -8.88 10.58
CA GLN A 77 7.96 -9.74 11.70
C GLN A 77 8.69 -9.01 12.83
N LYS A 78 9.47 -7.97 12.52
CA LYS A 78 10.10 -7.11 13.53
C LYS A 78 9.09 -6.24 14.28
N MET A 79 8.09 -5.70 13.59
CA MET A 79 7.07 -4.82 14.17
C MET A 79 5.99 -5.61 14.93
N TYR A 80 5.59 -6.73 14.36
CA TYR A 80 4.52 -7.61 14.85
C TYR A 80 4.99 -9.07 14.76
N PRO A 81 5.78 -9.54 15.75
CA PRO A 81 6.29 -10.92 15.76
C PRO A 81 5.15 -11.94 15.70
N GLY A 82 5.30 -12.96 14.86
CA GLY A 82 4.29 -14.00 14.67
C GLY A 82 3.10 -13.61 13.77
N ALA A 83 3.06 -12.37 13.25
CA ALA A 83 1.99 -11.96 12.32
C ALA A 83 1.95 -12.81 11.06
N ARG A 84 0.74 -13.13 10.60
CA ARG A 84 0.52 -13.90 9.36
C ARG A 84 0.81 -13.03 8.15
N VAL A 85 1.52 -13.62 7.17
CA VAL A 85 1.86 -12.93 5.92
C VAL A 85 1.53 -13.83 4.74
N ILE A 86 0.82 -13.29 3.76
CA ILE A 86 0.55 -13.96 2.47
C ILE A 86 1.15 -13.11 1.37
N ILE A 87 2.02 -13.72 0.56
CA ILE A 87 2.68 -13.08 -0.57
C ILE A 87 2.25 -13.76 -1.85
N ALA A 88 1.65 -13.01 -2.77
CA ALA A 88 1.42 -13.47 -4.13
C ALA A 88 2.63 -13.10 -4.99
N ASP A 89 3.28 -14.09 -5.60
CA ASP A 89 4.49 -13.90 -6.40
C ASP A 89 4.31 -14.41 -7.82
N ASP A 90 4.43 -13.53 -8.80
CA ASP A 90 4.40 -13.85 -10.23
C ASP A 90 5.74 -13.53 -10.93
N SER A 91 6.83 -13.54 -10.19
CA SER A 91 8.17 -13.35 -10.70
C SER A 91 8.63 -14.52 -11.57
N LYS A 92 9.49 -14.26 -12.56
CA LYS A 92 10.10 -15.31 -13.39
C LYS A 92 10.91 -16.31 -12.56
N LYS A 93 11.64 -15.82 -11.56
CA LYS A 93 12.29 -16.66 -10.54
C LYS A 93 11.43 -16.61 -9.29
N PRO A 94 10.85 -17.75 -8.86
CA PRO A 94 9.98 -17.80 -7.69
C PRO A 94 10.65 -17.24 -6.43
N LEU A 95 9.89 -16.44 -5.68
CA LEU A 95 10.32 -15.87 -4.42
C LEU A 95 10.60 -16.99 -3.41
N LYS A 96 11.77 -16.93 -2.76
CA LYS A 96 12.17 -17.91 -1.74
C LYS A 96 12.42 -17.17 -0.43
N ILE A 97 11.50 -17.32 0.51
CA ILE A 97 11.59 -16.87 1.91
C ILE A 97 11.19 -18.04 2.78
N LYS A 98 11.88 -18.26 3.89
CA LYS A 98 11.45 -19.17 4.95
C LYS A 98 11.02 -18.36 6.15
N GLY A 99 9.92 -18.76 6.78
CA GLY A 99 9.41 -18.09 7.97
C GLY A 99 8.17 -18.81 8.50
N GLU A 100 7.91 -18.63 9.78
CA GLU A 100 6.67 -19.07 10.42
C GLU A 100 5.53 -18.13 9.99
N ASN A 101 4.30 -18.64 9.94
CA ASN A 101 3.11 -17.86 9.56
C ASN A 101 3.24 -17.16 8.19
N LEU A 102 4.05 -17.71 7.28
CA LEU A 102 4.27 -17.22 5.93
C LEU A 102 3.69 -18.18 4.90
N GLN A 103 2.82 -17.67 4.04
CA GLN A 103 2.37 -18.35 2.84
C GLN A 103 2.86 -17.61 1.60
N ILE A 104 3.50 -18.29 0.67
CA ILE A 104 3.85 -17.75 -0.65
C ILE A 104 3.02 -18.50 -1.68
N ILE A 105 2.28 -17.74 -2.49
CA ILE A 105 1.42 -18.26 -3.56
C ILE A 105 2.09 -17.87 -4.89
N HIS A 106 2.58 -18.87 -5.61
CA HIS A 106 3.21 -18.64 -6.90
C HIS A 106 2.16 -18.64 -8.03
N LEU A 107 2.19 -17.60 -8.84
CA LEU A 107 1.38 -17.44 -10.04
C LEU A 107 2.25 -17.61 -11.31
N PRO A 108 1.63 -17.84 -12.48
CA PRO A 108 2.32 -17.71 -13.75
C PRO A 108 3.00 -16.35 -13.89
N PHE A 109 4.12 -16.32 -14.61
CA PHE A 109 4.90 -15.09 -14.80
C PHE A 109 4.03 -13.93 -15.29
N ASN A 110 4.16 -12.78 -14.62
CA ASN A 110 3.49 -11.53 -14.99
C ASN A 110 1.95 -11.65 -15.09
N SER A 111 1.33 -12.35 -14.13
CA SER A 111 -0.13 -12.52 -14.06
C SER A 111 -0.91 -11.25 -13.77
N GLY A 112 -0.25 -10.22 -13.24
CA GLY A 112 -0.85 -8.92 -12.90
C GLY A 112 -1.11 -8.75 -11.41
N LEU A 113 -1.29 -7.47 -11.03
CA LEU A 113 -1.45 -7.06 -9.63
C LEU A 113 -2.78 -7.57 -9.05
N SER A 114 -3.89 -7.31 -9.75
CA SER A 114 -5.25 -7.65 -9.29
C SER A 114 -5.42 -9.14 -9.05
N LYS A 115 -5.00 -10.00 -9.98
CA LYS A 115 -5.06 -11.47 -9.82
C LYS A 115 -4.27 -11.95 -8.62
N GLY A 116 -3.06 -11.41 -8.44
CA GLY A 116 -2.23 -11.76 -7.29
C GLY A 116 -2.87 -11.36 -5.97
N LEU A 117 -3.40 -10.14 -5.86
CA LEU A 117 -4.07 -9.65 -4.66
C LEU A 117 -5.35 -10.43 -4.35
N ASN A 118 -6.19 -10.72 -5.36
CA ASN A 118 -7.39 -11.55 -5.17
C ASN A 118 -7.05 -12.93 -4.64
N LEU A 119 -6.04 -13.58 -5.22
CA LEU A 119 -5.62 -14.90 -4.79
C LEU A 119 -5.08 -14.89 -3.36
N ALA A 120 -4.27 -13.89 -3.01
CA ALA A 120 -3.79 -13.73 -1.64
C ALA A 120 -4.94 -13.45 -0.67
N LEU A 121 -5.86 -12.54 -1.00
CA LEU A 121 -7.01 -12.18 -0.19
C LEU A 121 -7.95 -13.38 0.07
N ASN A 122 -8.18 -14.22 -0.93
CA ASN A 122 -8.99 -15.43 -0.80
C ASN A 122 -8.39 -16.47 0.16
N ASN A 123 -7.09 -16.39 0.44
CA ASN A 123 -6.40 -17.25 1.40
C ASN A 123 -6.33 -16.67 2.82
N VAL A 124 -6.75 -15.42 3.04
CA VAL A 124 -6.82 -14.83 4.37
C VAL A 124 -7.88 -15.54 5.23
N ARG A 125 -7.56 -15.82 6.50
CA ARG A 125 -8.45 -16.46 7.48
C ARG A 125 -8.67 -15.61 8.73
N THR A 126 -7.97 -14.47 8.85
CA THR A 126 -8.12 -13.54 9.98
C THR A 126 -9.24 -12.53 9.70
N PRO A 127 -9.86 -11.96 10.76
CA PRO A 127 -10.93 -10.96 10.60
C PRO A 127 -10.51 -9.71 9.84
N PHE A 128 -9.22 -9.37 9.87
CA PHE A 128 -8.68 -8.16 9.23
C PHE A 128 -7.52 -8.49 8.30
N THR A 129 -7.42 -7.69 7.23
CA THR A 129 -6.35 -7.77 6.23
C THR A 129 -5.61 -6.44 6.15
N MET A 130 -4.29 -6.45 6.33
CA MET A 130 -3.44 -5.31 6.03
C MET A 130 -2.86 -5.44 4.62
N ARG A 131 -3.30 -4.59 3.70
CA ARG A 131 -2.80 -4.51 2.33
C ARG A 131 -1.60 -3.58 2.27
N LEU A 132 -0.51 -4.05 1.65
CA LEU A 132 0.73 -3.32 1.43
C LEU A 132 1.25 -3.54 0.00
N ASP A 133 2.14 -2.66 -0.47
CA ASP A 133 3.02 -2.92 -1.61
C ASP A 133 4.41 -3.39 -1.12
N ASP A 134 5.13 -4.17 -1.92
CA ASP A 134 6.41 -4.79 -1.50
C ASP A 134 7.56 -3.79 -1.27
N ASP A 135 7.39 -2.54 -1.71
CA ASP A 135 8.33 -1.42 -1.49
C ASP A 135 7.97 -0.53 -0.30
N GLU A 136 7.02 -0.94 0.51
CA GLU A 136 6.62 -0.25 1.73
C GLU A 136 7.32 -0.82 2.97
N LEU A 137 7.43 0.00 4.02
CA LEU A 137 7.98 -0.42 5.32
C LEU A 137 7.15 0.17 6.45
N LEU A 138 6.73 -0.70 7.34
CA LEU A 138 6.09 -0.31 8.59
C LEU A 138 7.08 0.41 9.52
N THR A 139 6.54 1.33 10.27
CA THR A 139 7.25 2.17 11.23
C THR A 139 6.44 2.26 12.53
N PRO A 140 6.96 2.73 13.64
CA PRO A 140 6.14 3.03 14.82
C PRO A 140 4.96 3.98 14.52
N TYR A 141 5.09 4.85 13.50
CA TYR A 141 4.00 5.72 13.07
C TYR A 141 2.97 5.03 12.16
N SER A 142 3.17 3.76 11.79
CA SER A 142 2.16 3.02 11.02
C SER A 142 0.97 2.59 11.90
N LYS A 143 1.15 2.48 13.21
CA LYS A 143 0.11 2.34 14.24
C LYS A 143 -0.98 1.30 13.93
N ILE A 144 -0.62 0.17 13.31
CA ILE A 144 -1.59 -0.85 12.90
C ILE A 144 -2.47 -1.32 14.06
N HIS A 145 -1.90 -1.40 15.27
CA HIS A 145 -2.63 -1.76 16.49
C HIS A 145 -3.71 -0.73 16.87
N GLU A 146 -3.45 0.58 16.68
CA GLU A 146 -4.45 1.63 16.91
C GLU A 146 -5.59 1.51 15.88
N HIS A 147 -5.26 1.28 14.61
CA HIS A 147 -6.25 1.10 13.55
C HIS A 147 -7.07 -0.17 13.72
N LEU A 148 -6.47 -1.25 14.23
CA LEU A 148 -7.20 -2.46 14.57
C LEU A 148 -8.23 -2.20 15.69
N LYS A 149 -7.83 -1.53 16.77
CA LYS A 149 -8.74 -1.13 17.86
C LYS A 149 -9.85 -0.21 17.34
N PHE A 150 -9.49 0.76 16.52
CA PHE A 150 -10.48 1.66 15.90
C PHE A 150 -11.50 0.88 15.06
N LEU A 151 -11.09 -0.01 14.18
CA LEU A 151 -12.02 -0.85 13.42
C LEU A 151 -12.86 -1.75 14.33
N GLN A 152 -12.31 -2.29 15.41
CA GLN A 152 -13.05 -3.12 16.36
C GLN A 152 -14.15 -2.34 17.09
N SER A 153 -13.93 -1.04 17.36
CA SER A 153 -14.92 -0.16 18.02
C SER A 153 -15.88 0.56 17.09
N HIS A 154 -15.58 0.60 15.76
CA HIS A 154 -16.39 1.29 14.76
C HIS A 154 -16.89 0.32 13.67
N PRO A 155 -17.98 -0.44 13.92
CA PRO A 155 -18.50 -1.42 12.95
C PRO A 155 -19.00 -0.79 11.65
N GLU A 156 -19.28 0.50 11.65
CA GLU A 156 -19.67 1.28 10.46
C GLU A 156 -18.52 1.59 9.50
N VAL A 157 -17.25 1.39 9.96
CA VAL A 157 -16.04 1.59 9.15
C VAL A 157 -15.49 0.24 8.70
N ASP A 158 -15.23 0.12 7.41
CA ASP A 158 -14.76 -1.11 6.78
C ASP A 158 -13.25 -1.10 6.52
N LEU A 159 -12.66 0.11 6.32
CA LEU A 159 -11.28 0.26 5.88
C LEU A 159 -10.63 1.53 6.43
N VAL A 160 -9.39 1.40 6.93
CA VAL A 160 -8.53 2.50 7.38
C VAL A 160 -7.29 2.59 6.49
N GLY A 161 -7.19 3.66 5.70
CA GLY A 161 -6.02 3.99 4.90
C GLY A 161 -4.92 4.68 5.71
N LEU A 162 -3.66 4.41 5.36
CA LEU A 162 -2.48 5.05 5.90
C LEU A 162 -1.80 5.91 4.83
N LEU A 163 -1.06 6.93 5.27
CA LEU A 163 -0.36 7.85 4.37
C LEU A 163 0.98 7.24 3.89
N PRO A 164 1.30 7.31 2.59
CA PRO A 164 2.65 7.01 2.13
C PRO A 164 3.61 8.15 2.47
N TYR A 165 4.75 7.84 3.06
CA TYR A 165 5.87 8.76 3.21
C TYR A 165 6.94 8.40 2.19
N ASN A 166 6.93 9.09 1.07
CA ASN A 166 7.77 8.77 -0.07
C ASN A 166 9.24 9.10 0.17
N ALA A 167 10.11 8.13 -0.01
CA ALA A 167 11.55 8.34 -0.02
C ALA A 167 12.03 8.74 -1.44
N PRO A 168 12.92 9.73 -1.58
CA PRO A 168 13.51 10.57 -0.52
C PRO A 168 12.48 11.49 0.15
N PHE A 169 12.64 11.71 1.45
CA PHE A 169 11.70 12.44 2.31
C PHE A 169 11.79 13.96 2.09
N ILE A 170 11.31 14.42 0.94
CA ILE A 170 11.35 15.85 0.55
C ILE A 170 10.10 16.59 1.01
N LYS A 171 8.96 15.87 1.12
CA LYS A 171 7.67 16.45 1.51
C LYS A 171 7.09 15.67 2.69
N SER A 172 6.34 16.38 3.55
CA SER A 172 5.59 15.71 4.61
C SER A 172 4.48 14.80 4.04
N PRO A 173 4.05 13.75 4.75
CA PRO A 173 2.92 12.93 4.33
C PRO A 173 1.66 13.75 4.05
N ILE A 174 1.34 14.71 4.92
CA ILE A 174 0.17 15.59 4.78
C ILE A 174 0.23 16.41 3.48
N THR A 175 1.40 16.92 3.11
CA THR A 175 1.56 17.68 1.86
C THR A 175 1.34 16.81 0.61
N GLN A 176 1.61 15.50 0.73
CA GLN A 176 1.41 14.54 -0.36
C GLN A 176 -0.04 14.11 -0.49
N THR A 177 -0.87 14.36 0.51
CA THR A 177 -2.26 13.88 0.57
C THR A 177 -3.30 14.80 -0.02
N LYS A 178 -2.95 16.01 -0.46
CA LYS A 178 -3.88 16.91 -1.18
C LYS A 178 -4.64 16.18 -2.30
N PHE A 179 -4.02 15.19 -2.91
CA PHE A 179 -4.62 14.32 -3.92
C PHE A 179 -5.82 13.51 -3.40
N TYR A 180 -5.81 13.09 -2.13
CA TYR A 180 -6.88 12.27 -1.55
C TYR A 180 -8.04 13.13 -1.00
N PHE A 181 -7.77 14.39 -0.64
CA PHE A 181 -8.78 15.34 -0.15
C PHE A 181 -9.51 16.06 -1.28
N GLY A 182 -8.96 16.09 -2.49
CA GLY A 182 -9.57 16.76 -3.64
C GLY A 182 -10.63 15.90 -4.30
N GLU A 183 -11.56 16.55 -5.00
CA GLU A 183 -12.57 15.92 -5.83
C GLU A 183 -12.00 15.21 -7.07
N SER A 184 -10.67 15.15 -7.21
CA SER A 184 -9.96 14.72 -8.41
C SER A 184 -10.07 13.22 -8.74
N MET A 185 -11.00 12.52 -8.12
CA MET A 185 -11.18 11.09 -8.35
C MET A 185 -12.12 10.77 -9.50
N SER A 186 -13.05 11.63 -9.79
CA SER A 186 -14.01 11.46 -10.88
C SER A 186 -14.74 12.78 -11.16
N ALA A 187 -15.21 12.96 -12.38
CA ALA A 187 -16.10 14.06 -12.74
C ALA A 187 -17.48 13.95 -12.07
N ALA A 188 -17.81 12.79 -11.50
CA ALA A 188 -19.04 12.53 -10.77
C ALA A 188 -18.75 12.27 -9.29
N PRO A 189 -19.54 12.82 -8.35
CA PRO A 189 -19.40 12.55 -6.94
C PRO A 189 -19.70 11.07 -6.64
N LEU A 190 -18.82 10.42 -5.89
CA LEU A 190 -19.06 9.06 -5.41
C LEU A 190 -20.20 9.05 -4.40
N LYS A 191 -21.13 8.12 -4.55
CA LYS A 191 -22.21 7.91 -3.56
C LYS A 191 -21.61 7.11 -2.38
N LEU A 192 -21.29 7.80 -1.31
CA LEU A 192 -20.73 7.20 -0.10
C LEU A 192 -21.83 6.93 0.94
N LYS A 193 -21.65 5.91 1.80
CA LYS A 193 -22.54 5.61 2.94
C LYS A 193 -22.51 6.74 3.97
N ILE A 194 -21.33 7.26 4.26
CA ILE A 194 -21.07 8.40 5.15
C ILE A 194 -20.52 9.54 4.28
N PRO A 195 -20.97 10.78 4.45
CA PRO A 195 -20.52 11.90 3.61
C PRO A 195 -19.00 12.08 3.58
N HIS A 196 -18.47 12.44 2.42
CA HIS A 196 -17.05 12.75 2.22
C HIS A 196 -16.60 13.85 3.20
N LEU A 197 -15.38 13.72 3.75
CA LEU A 197 -14.78 14.59 4.75
C LEU A 197 -15.45 14.56 6.14
N THR A 198 -16.38 13.64 6.39
CA THR A 198 -16.87 13.43 7.76
C THR A 198 -15.72 12.95 8.65
N VAL A 199 -15.54 13.59 9.78
CA VAL A 199 -14.59 13.18 10.82
C VAL A 199 -15.32 12.23 11.78
N ILE A 200 -14.87 10.97 11.88
CA ILE A 200 -15.47 9.99 12.79
C ILE A 200 -14.82 10.12 14.18
N GLU A 201 -13.50 10.20 14.22
CA GLU A 201 -12.71 10.56 15.38
C GLU A 201 -11.64 11.58 14.96
N GLN A 202 -10.96 12.20 15.93
CA GLN A 202 -10.02 13.31 15.73
C GLN A 202 -9.05 13.15 14.54
N ASN A 203 -8.68 11.89 14.21
CA ASN A 203 -7.68 11.61 13.18
C ASN A 203 -8.17 10.74 12.02
N TYR A 204 -9.48 10.42 11.96
CA TYR A 204 -10.05 9.55 10.93
C TYR A 204 -11.09 10.30 10.11
N VAL A 205 -10.80 10.47 8.82
CA VAL A 205 -11.64 11.24 7.90
C VAL A 205 -12.18 10.34 6.81
N VAL A 206 -13.49 10.36 6.58
CA VAL A 206 -14.15 9.60 5.52
C VAL A 206 -13.74 10.13 4.16
N LEU A 207 -13.18 9.27 3.32
CA LEU A 207 -12.80 9.58 1.95
C LEU A 207 -13.33 8.52 0.99
N GLY A 208 -13.70 8.94 -0.22
CA GLY A 208 -14.10 8.02 -1.29
C GLY A 208 -12.94 7.15 -1.81
N LYS A 209 -11.70 7.58 -1.54
CA LYS A 209 -10.47 6.86 -1.88
C LYS A 209 -9.39 7.15 -0.85
N VAL A 210 -8.67 6.12 -0.46
CA VAL A 210 -7.48 6.23 0.40
C VAL A 210 -6.27 5.62 -0.31
N PRO A 211 -5.05 5.80 0.18
CA PRO A 211 -3.88 5.13 -0.40
C PRO A 211 -4.03 3.60 -0.45
N ASN A 212 -3.32 2.95 -1.36
CA ASN A 212 -3.21 1.48 -1.44
C ASN A 212 -2.45 0.86 -0.26
N ILE A 213 -2.56 1.48 0.89
CA ILE A 213 -1.96 1.10 2.16
C ILE A 213 -3.08 1.16 3.17
N PHE A 214 -3.70 0.04 3.47
CA PHE A 214 -4.87 0.06 4.33
C PHE A 214 -5.06 -1.23 5.13
N LEU A 215 -5.64 -1.08 6.32
CA LEU A 215 -6.19 -2.16 7.12
C LEU A 215 -7.70 -2.23 6.87
N ALA A 216 -8.23 -3.40 6.54
CA ALA A 216 -9.64 -3.58 6.24
C ALA A 216 -10.24 -4.80 6.93
N ARG A 217 -11.56 -4.80 7.12
CA ARG A 217 -12.32 -6.03 7.43
C ARG A 217 -12.20 -6.99 6.26
N THR A 218 -11.74 -8.19 6.53
CA THR A 218 -11.39 -9.15 5.47
C THR A 218 -12.57 -9.48 4.56
N GLU A 219 -13.74 -9.78 5.12
CA GLU A 219 -14.92 -10.17 4.34
C GLU A 219 -15.44 -9.01 3.49
N GLU A 220 -15.48 -7.79 4.05
CA GLU A 220 -15.89 -6.59 3.35
C GLU A 220 -14.93 -6.28 2.19
N TYR A 221 -13.63 -6.34 2.45
CA TYR A 221 -12.60 -6.17 1.42
C TYR A 221 -12.71 -7.25 0.33
N ARG A 222 -12.90 -8.53 0.71
CA ARG A 222 -13.09 -9.65 -0.21
C ARG A 222 -14.33 -9.49 -1.06
N SER A 223 -15.42 -8.98 -0.51
CA SER A 223 -16.68 -8.78 -1.23
C SER A 223 -16.54 -7.81 -2.41
N VAL A 224 -15.62 -6.85 -2.33
CA VAL A 224 -15.28 -5.93 -3.43
C VAL A 224 -14.21 -6.57 -4.31
N GLY A 225 -13.12 -7.06 -3.74
CA GLY A 225 -11.98 -7.66 -4.45
C GLY A 225 -11.39 -6.73 -5.53
N TYR A 226 -10.65 -7.28 -6.46
CA TYR A 226 -10.06 -6.56 -7.61
C TYR A 226 -10.61 -7.11 -8.94
N ASP A 227 -10.58 -6.31 -9.99
CA ASP A 227 -10.92 -6.77 -11.34
C ASP A 227 -9.70 -7.45 -11.98
N ASP A 228 -9.79 -8.75 -12.24
CA ASP A 228 -8.71 -9.57 -12.80
C ASP A 228 -8.27 -9.14 -14.21
N ASN A 229 -9.07 -8.33 -14.91
CA ASN A 229 -8.69 -7.76 -16.21
C ASN A 229 -7.75 -6.56 -16.09
N ILE A 230 -7.60 -5.99 -14.89
CA ILE A 230 -6.72 -4.87 -14.61
C ILE A 230 -5.40 -5.39 -14.06
N ARG A 231 -4.31 -5.02 -14.72
CA ARG A 231 -2.98 -5.52 -14.37
C ARG A 231 -2.22 -4.63 -13.42
N MET A 232 -2.45 -3.29 -13.47
CA MET A 232 -1.59 -2.30 -12.82
C MET A 232 -2.33 -1.13 -12.19
N ILE A 233 -3.45 -0.67 -12.77
CA ILE A 233 -4.20 0.51 -12.31
C ILE A 233 -5.40 0.06 -11.46
N ASP A 234 -5.19 -0.88 -10.55
CA ASP A 234 -6.20 -1.47 -9.67
C ASP A 234 -6.80 -0.48 -8.67
N HIS A 235 -6.00 0.48 -8.22
CA HIS A 235 -6.33 1.36 -7.12
C HIS A 235 -7.58 2.20 -7.35
N GLN A 236 -7.68 2.87 -8.48
CA GLN A 236 -8.82 3.73 -8.78
C GLN A 236 -10.07 2.91 -9.03
N GLU A 237 -9.94 1.81 -9.76
CA GLU A 237 -11.06 0.93 -10.08
C GLU A 237 -11.64 0.26 -8.83
N PHE A 238 -10.76 -0.19 -7.92
CA PHE A 238 -11.19 -0.73 -6.64
C PHE A 238 -12.10 0.25 -5.88
N PHE A 239 -11.69 1.52 -5.75
CA PHE A 239 -12.47 2.52 -5.03
C PHE A 239 -13.75 2.95 -5.77
N PHE A 240 -13.82 2.85 -7.11
CA PHE A 240 -15.09 3.02 -7.82
C PHE A 240 -16.11 1.95 -7.41
N ARG A 241 -15.68 0.70 -7.26
CA ARG A 241 -16.58 -0.38 -6.82
C ARG A 241 -16.84 -0.39 -5.33
N ALA A 242 -15.90 0.09 -4.53
CA ALA A 242 -16.03 0.20 -3.09
C ALA A 242 -17.00 1.32 -2.68
N ALA A 243 -17.12 2.39 -3.48
CA ALA A 243 -18.00 3.51 -3.19
C ALA A 243 -19.45 3.07 -2.94
N GLY A 244 -20.02 3.49 -1.80
CA GLY A 244 -21.36 3.08 -1.36
C GLY A 244 -21.47 1.64 -0.83
N ARG A 245 -20.42 0.84 -0.96
CA ARG A 245 -20.34 -0.53 -0.40
C ARG A 245 -19.46 -0.58 0.84
N LEU A 246 -18.33 0.11 0.82
CA LEU A 246 -17.42 0.23 1.94
C LEU A 246 -17.37 1.67 2.47
N THR A 247 -17.25 1.80 3.78
CA THR A 247 -16.87 3.05 4.42
C THR A 247 -15.36 3.07 4.61
N SER A 248 -14.68 3.92 3.84
CA SER A 248 -13.24 4.09 3.89
C SER A 248 -12.87 5.36 4.66
N VAL A 249 -11.95 5.27 5.60
CA VAL A 249 -11.40 6.44 6.30
C VAL A 249 -9.90 6.54 6.09
N LEU A 250 -9.36 7.74 6.10
CA LEU A 250 -7.91 8.01 6.11
C LEU A 250 -7.48 8.39 7.53
N SER A 251 -6.45 7.72 8.04
CA SER A 251 -5.76 8.16 9.25
C SER A 251 -4.79 9.29 8.93
N LEU A 252 -4.97 10.46 9.58
CA LEU A 252 -4.18 11.67 9.33
C LEU A 252 -2.82 11.66 10.04
N ASN A 253 -2.64 10.79 11.04
CA ASN A 253 -1.45 10.76 11.89
C ASN A 253 -0.65 9.46 11.79
N SER A 254 -0.94 8.63 10.79
CA SER A 254 -0.22 7.38 10.54
C SER A 254 0.29 7.26 9.12
N TYR A 255 1.48 6.68 8.99
CA TYR A 255 2.10 6.52 7.68
C TYR A 255 3.07 5.33 7.62
N VAL A 256 3.32 4.87 6.41
CA VAL A 256 4.36 3.90 6.07
C VAL A 256 5.44 4.55 5.21
N PHE A 257 6.64 4.03 5.23
CA PHE A 257 7.65 4.46 4.28
C PHE A 257 7.46 3.76 2.96
N HIS A 258 7.37 4.55 1.91
CA HIS A 258 7.29 4.09 0.55
C HIS A 258 8.62 4.36 -0.17
N TYR A 259 9.29 3.27 -0.56
CA TYR A 259 10.62 3.31 -1.13
C TYR A 259 10.56 3.18 -2.64
N HIS A 260 10.60 4.30 -3.35
CA HIS A 260 10.66 4.30 -4.82
C HIS A 260 12.03 3.81 -5.32
N ASP A 261 12.05 2.68 -5.99
CA ASP A 261 13.22 2.24 -6.78
C ASP A 261 13.14 2.81 -8.19
N ARG A 262 13.69 4.02 -8.37
CA ARG A 262 13.63 4.76 -9.65
C ARG A 262 14.63 4.27 -10.70
N PHE A 263 15.48 3.32 -10.36
CA PHE A 263 16.56 2.85 -11.23
C PHE A 263 16.43 1.36 -11.61
N ASN A 264 15.28 0.76 -11.34
CA ASN A 264 15.01 -0.62 -11.70
C ASN A 264 14.42 -0.73 -13.11
N LYS A 265 15.27 -0.55 -14.12
CA LYS A 265 14.89 -0.64 -15.53
C LYS A 265 14.21 -1.96 -15.91
N HIS A 266 14.61 -3.06 -15.26
CA HIS A 266 13.99 -4.36 -15.52
C HIS A 266 12.51 -4.36 -15.12
N TYR A 267 12.21 -3.88 -13.92
CA TYR A 267 10.86 -3.76 -13.42
C TYR A 267 10.02 -2.74 -14.20
N ASP A 268 10.62 -1.59 -14.55
CA ASP A 268 9.94 -0.50 -15.27
C ASP A 268 9.45 -0.93 -16.66
N LYS A 269 10.13 -1.87 -17.33
CA LYS A 269 9.69 -2.41 -18.64
C LYS A 269 8.29 -3.03 -18.55
N PHE A 270 7.93 -3.64 -17.43
CA PHE A 270 6.63 -4.27 -17.23
C PHE A 270 5.56 -3.29 -16.75
N ARG A 271 5.98 -2.13 -16.22
CA ARG A 271 5.07 -1.07 -15.76
C ARG A 271 4.71 -0.04 -16.82
N SER A 272 5.36 -0.05 -17.96
CA SER A 272 5.11 0.92 -19.04
C SER A 272 3.80 0.66 -19.81
N ASP A 273 3.27 -0.56 -19.75
CA ASP A 273 2.04 -0.95 -20.46
C ASP A 273 0.79 -0.77 -19.58
N ILE A 274 0.54 0.48 -19.17
CA ILE A 274 -0.67 0.88 -18.43
C ILE A 274 -1.81 1.35 -19.37
N HIS A 275 -1.53 1.47 -20.67
CA HIS A 275 -2.50 2.02 -21.61
C HIS A 275 -3.73 1.13 -21.75
N GLY A 276 -3.55 -0.18 -21.81
CA GLY A 276 -4.65 -1.14 -21.88
C GLY A 276 -5.60 -1.06 -20.68
N ASP A 277 -5.06 -1.00 -19.45
CA ASP A 277 -5.86 -0.83 -18.24
C ASP A 277 -6.64 0.48 -18.28
N GLY A 278 -6.02 1.59 -18.71
CA GLY A 278 -6.67 2.90 -18.78
C GLY A 278 -7.84 2.92 -19.77
N VAL A 279 -7.68 2.29 -20.94
CA VAL A 279 -8.77 2.14 -21.93
C VAL A 279 -9.90 1.29 -21.37
N TYR A 280 -9.56 0.15 -20.75
CA TYR A 280 -10.53 -0.75 -20.14
C TYR A 280 -11.35 -0.04 -19.04
N ILE A 281 -10.69 0.65 -18.10
CA ILE A 281 -11.37 1.37 -17.00
C ILE A 281 -12.30 2.46 -17.57
N LYS A 282 -11.84 3.23 -18.55
CA LYS A 282 -12.69 4.25 -19.20
C LYS A 282 -13.91 3.67 -19.89
N SER A 283 -13.76 2.52 -20.56
CA SER A 283 -14.89 1.85 -21.22
C SER A 283 -15.90 1.27 -20.19
N LYS A 284 -15.41 0.82 -19.04
CA LYS A 284 -16.22 0.21 -17.98
C LYS A 284 -16.97 1.26 -17.15
N TYR A 285 -16.39 2.44 -16.99
CA TYR A 285 -16.93 3.52 -16.15
C TYR A 285 -16.96 4.87 -16.89
N PRO A 286 -17.67 4.98 -18.03
CA PRO A 286 -17.65 6.20 -18.84
C PRO A 286 -18.17 7.44 -18.09
N GLU A 287 -19.02 7.25 -17.08
CA GLU A 287 -19.58 8.33 -16.25
C GLU A 287 -18.52 9.05 -15.40
N TYR A 288 -17.40 8.39 -15.07
CA TYR A 288 -16.32 8.98 -14.27
C TYR A 288 -15.26 9.70 -15.10
N PHE A 289 -15.36 9.65 -16.44
CA PHE A 289 -14.34 10.20 -17.35
C PHE A 289 -14.92 11.20 -18.37
N LYS A 290 -16.11 11.69 -18.11
CA LYS A 290 -16.78 12.73 -18.94
C LYS A 290 -16.18 14.11 -18.71
#